data_642f53580bd50bcc83e496ee94604f3f
#
_entry.id   642f53580bd50bcc83e496ee94604f3f
#
_cell.length_a   1.000
_cell.length_b   1.000
_cell.length_c   1.000
_cell.angle_alpha   90.00
_cell.angle_beta   90.00
_cell.angle_gamma   90.00
#
_symmetry.space_group_name_H-M   'P 1'
#
loop_
_entity.id
_entity.type
_entity.pdbx_description
1 polymer ?
#
loop_
_entity_poly.entity_id
_entity_poly.type
_entity_poly.pdbx_seq_one_letter_code
_entity_poly.pdbx_strand_id
1 'polypeptide(L)'
;MQALSEEPWLRLGIDTFWSAIDERWMEHGARSEEGFRWLPDATIVPGPVGERLAAGMRAAIGACARQGNNVLVDDVFIDPAWLEGWRSELTDLSWLLVGVFAPLEVLEQRERARGNRIMGEARRQVDSIHAGISYDLTLDTATHSPEQCARAVIAALA
;
A
#
# COMPACT_ATOMS: atom_id res chain seq x y z
N MET A 1 -11.74 -9.13 3.58
CA MET A 1 -12.00 -8.69 4.99
C MET A 1 -13.38 -8.03 5.11
N GLN A 2 -13.65 -6.92 4.47
CA GLN A 2 -14.92 -6.19 4.61
C GLN A 2 -16.17 -7.07 4.50
N ALA A 3 -16.20 -8.04 3.56
CA ALA A 3 -17.33 -8.95 3.38
C ALA A 3 -17.39 -10.11 4.39
N LEU A 4 -16.37 -10.31 5.20
CA LEU A 4 -16.26 -11.41 6.17
C LEU A 4 -16.30 -10.95 7.62
N SER A 5 -16.25 -9.65 7.85
CA SER A 5 -16.31 -9.05 9.18
C SER A 5 -17.74 -8.61 9.49
N GLU A 6 -18.17 -8.76 10.73
CA GLU A 6 -19.43 -8.20 11.23
C GLU A 6 -19.32 -6.69 11.46
N GLU A 7 -18.11 -6.21 11.75
CA GLU A 7 -17.83 -4.80 11.94
C GLU A 7 -17.41 -4.12 10.61
N PRO A 8 -17.75 -2.84 10.43
CA PRO A 8 -17.36 -2.10 9.23
C PRO A 8 -15.84 -1.85 9.20
N TRP A 9 -15.25 -1.95 8.02
CA TRP A 9 -13.85 -1.62 7.76
C TRP A 9 -13.74 -0.54 6.70
N LEU A 10 -12.99 0.50 6.98
CA LEU A 10 -12.60 1.50 5.99
C LEU A 10 -11.40 0.96 5.20
N ARG A 11 -11.55 0.80 3.88
CA ARG A 11 -10.40 0.53 3.00
C ARG A 11 -9.86 1.86 2.50
N LEU A 12 -8.67 2.19 2.94
CA LEU A 12 -7.93 3.40 2.57
C LEU A 12 -6.53 3.00 2.08
N GLY A 13 -5.85 3.89 1.41
CA GLY A 13 -4.49 3.66 0.92
C GLY A 13 -4.08 4.75 -0.03
N ILE A 14 -2.87 4.65 -0.56
CA ILE A 14 -2.29 5.70 -1.41
C ILE A 14 -3.16 5.99 -2.64
N ASP A 15 -3.73 4.97 -3.28
CA ASP A 15 -4.59 5.14 -4.45
C ASP A 15 -5.84 5.99 -4.17
N THR A 16 -6.41 5.89 -2.95
CA THR A 16 -7.55 6.70 -2.53
C THR A 16 -7.18 8.18 -2.49
N PHE A 17 -6.02 8.49 -1.95
CA PHE A 17 -5.53 9.86 -1.85
C PHE A 17 -5.02 10.40 -3.18
N TRP A 18 -4.34 9.57 -3.99
CA TRP A 18 -3.91 9.95 -5.33
C TRP A 18 -5.09 10.30 -6.25
N SER A 19 -6.21 9.60 -6.13
CA SER A 19 -7.41 9.93 -6.89
C SER A 19 -8.01 11.30 -6.57
N ALA A 20 -7.63 11.89 -5.43
CA ALA A 20 -8.07 13.21 -4.99
C ALA A 20 -7.07 14.34 -5.33
N ILE A 21 -5.91 13.99 -5.90
CA ILE A 21 -4.88 14.96 -6.29
C ILE A 21 -5.06 15.29 -7.78
N ASP A 22 -4.91 16.55 -8.11
CA ASP A 22 -4.90 17.01 -9.50
C ASP A 22 -3.70 16.40 -10.27
N GLU A 23 -3.95 15.89 -11.46
CA GLU A 23 -2.98 15.15 -12.29
C GLU A 23 -1.70 15.94 -12.60
N ARG A 24 -1.73 17.28 -12.53
CA ARG A 24 -0.53 18.09 -12.74
C ARG A 24 0.60 17.79 -11.76
N TRP A 25 0.28 17.21 -10.59
CA TRP A 25 1.23 16.83 -9.53
C TRP A 25 1.68 15.37 -9.61
N MET A 26 1.13 14.62 -10.56
CA MET A 26 1.37 13.19 -10.74
C MET A 26 2.33 12.94 -11.91
N GLU A 27 2.75 11.72 -12.10
CA GLU A 27 3.77 11.15 -13.00
C GLU A 27 4.18 12.00 -14.23
N HIS A 28 3.21 12.38 -15.06
CA HIS A 28 3.44 13.13 -16.30
C HIS A 28 2.94 14.58 -16.22
N GLY A 29 2.51 15.00 -15.06
CA GLY A 29 2.00 16.33 -14.84
C GLY A 29 3.08 17.39 -14.87
N ALA A 30 2.71 18.63 -15.18
CA ALA A 30 3.63 19.76 -15.33
C ALA A 30 4.40 20.09 -14.02
N ARG A 31 3.94 19.59 -12.87
CA ARG A 31 4.54 19.80 -11.54
C ARG A 31 4.87 18.49 -10.82
N SER A 32 5.10 17.41 -11.54
CA SER A 32 5.45 16.11 -10.96
C SER A 32 6.74 16.14 -10.14
N GLU A 33 7.70 16.99 -10.48
CA GLU A 33 8.94 17.19 -9.71
C GLU A 33 8.68 17.70 -8.27
N GLU A 34 7.62 18.47 -8.07
CA GLU A 34 7.21 18.93 -6.75
C GLU A 34 6.23 17.94 -6.08
N GLY A 35 5.45 17.22 -6.87
CA GLY A 35 4.46 16.24 -6.46
C GLY A 35 5.02 14.82 -6.38
N PHE A 36 4.58 13.94 -7.27
CA PHE A 36 5.04 12.56 -7.38
C PHE A 36 5.56 12.26 -8.78
N ARG A 37 6.84 11.92 -8.88
CA ARG A 37 7.48 11.54 -10.12
C ARG A 37 7.77 10.04 -10.15
N TRP A 38 7.48 9.41 -11.27
CA TRP A 38 7.87 8.01 -11.52
C TRP A 38 9.19 7.96 -12.28
N LEU A 39 10.12 7.18 -11.78
CA LEU A 39 11.35 6.86 -12.49
C LEU A 39 11.13 5.67 -13.44
N PRO A 40 12.04 5.45 -14.43
CA PRO A 40 11.90 4.35 -15.40
C PRO A 40 11.87 2.94 -14.77
N ASP A 41 12.38 2.79 -13.55
CA ASP A 41 12.38 1.56 -12.77
C ASP A 41 11.11 1.41 -11.90
N ALA A 42 10.11 2.27 -12.12
CA ALA A 42 8.87 2.37 -11.36
C ALA A 42 9.05 2.85 -9.90
N THR A 43 10.23 3.35 -9.53
CA THR A 43 10.41 4.04 -8.25
C THR A 43 9.62 5.34 -8.25
N ILE A 44 8.88 5.58 -7.17
CA ILE A 44 8.12 6.83 -6.98
C ILE A 44 8.95 7.76 -6.10
N VAL A 45 9.27 8.93 -6.61
CA VAL A 45 10.02 9.96 -5.89
C VAL A 45 9.08 11.11 -5.56
N PRO A 46 8.72 11.29 -4.28
CA PRO A 46 7.93 12.44 -3.86
C PRO A 46 8.81 13.70 -3.84
N GLY A 47 8.30 14.78 -4.38
CA GLY A 47 8.83 16.12 -4.14
C GLY A 47 8.22 16.73 -2.88
N PRO A 48 8.52 18.02 -2.55
CA PRO A 48 8.08 18.65 -1.30
C PRO A 48 6.55 18.67 -1.09
N VAL A 49 5.78 18.76 -2.16
CA VAL A 49 4.32 18.68 -2.12
C VAL A 49 3.89 17.22 -1.90
N GLY A 50 4.53 16.28 -2.59
CA GLY A 50 4.28 14.85 -2.45
C GLY A 50 4.51 14.37 -1.02
N GLU A 51 5.63 14.75 -0.41
CA GLU A 51 5.94 14.43 1.00
C GLU A 51 4.88 14.95 1.96
N ARG A 52 4.44 16.19 1.78
CA ARG A 52 3.39 16.78 2.60
C ARG A 52 2.04 16.05 2.43
N LEU A 53 1.71 15.66 1.20
CA LEU A 53 0.49 14.92 0.90
C LEU A 53 0.55 13.51 1.50
N ALA A 54 1.67 12.81 1.40
CA ALA A 54 1.88 11.50 2.02
C ALA A 54 1.78 11.56 3.56
N ALA A 55 2.37 12.58 4.18
CA ALA A 55 2.24 12.81 5.62
C ALA A 55 0.77 13.09 6.01
N GLY A 56 0.07 13.94 5.24
CA GLY A 56 -1.35 14.23 5.44
C GLY A 56 -2.25 13.01 5.29
N MET A 57 -1.94 12.12 4.35
CA MET A 57 -2.63 10.83 4.18
C MET A 57 -2.50 9.98 5.44
N ARG A 58 -1.27 9.76 5.94
CA ARG A 58 -1.03 8.96 7.14
C ARG A 58 -1.76 9.54 8.35
N ALA A 59 -1.69 10.85 8.54
CA ALA A 59 -2.39 11.54 9.63
C ALA A 59 -3.92 11.39 9.54
N ALA A 60 -4.50 11.53 8.36
CA ALA A 60 -5.93 11.34 8.13
C ALA A 60 -6.38 9.91 8.43
N ILE A 61 -5.63 8.92 7.97
CA ILE A 61 -5.90 7.50 8.24
C ILE A 61 -5.76 7.20 9.74
N GLY A 62 -4.70 7.68 10.38
CA GLY A 62 -4.51 7.57 11.83
C GLY A 62 -5.66 8.22 12.62
N ALA A 63 -6.14 9.39 12.18
CA ALA A 63 -7.29 10.03 12.80
C ALA A 63 -8.57 9.19 12.68
N CYS A 64 -8.81 8.55 11.53
CA CYS A 64 -9.93 7.62 11.38
C CYS A 64 -9.85 6.46 12.40
N ALA A 65 -8.67 5.86 12.56
CA ALA A 65 -8.47 4.76 13.52
C ALA A 65 -8.62 5.23 14.97
N ARG A 66 -8.09 6.40 15.33
CA ARG A 66 -8.25 6.99 16.68
C ARG A 66 -9.69 7.29 17.06
N GLN A 67 -10.60 7.44 16.08
CA GLN A 67 -12.04 7.54 16.31
C GLN A 67 -12.73 6.18 16.48
N GLY A 68 -11.97 5.09 16.57
CA GLY A 68 -12.49 3.74 16.78
C GLY A 68 -12.93 3.01 15.51
N ASN A 69 -12.58 3.53 14.31
CA ASN A 69 -12.88 2.82 13.09
C ASN A 69 -11.84 1.71 12.84
N ASN A 70 -12.30 0.56 12.37
CA ASN A 70 -11.40 -0.43 11.80
C ASN A 70 -10.90 0.05 10.42
N VAL A 71 -9.61 0.09 10.22
CA VAL A 71 -9.01 0.58 8.98
C VAL A 71 -8.13 -0.48 8.35
N LEU A 72 -8.33 -0.75 7.07
CA LEU A 72 -7.47 -1.54 6.22
C LEU A 72 -6.70 -0.61 5.28
N VAL A 73 -5.39 -0.53 5.47
CA VAL A 73 -4.51 0.26 4.62
C VAL A 73 -3.95 -0.64 3.52
N ASP A 74 -4.21 -0.26 2.25
CA ASP A 74 -3.67 -0.92 1.07
C ASP A 74 -2.59 0.00 0.48
N ASP A 75 -1.32 -0.36 0.72
CA ASP A 75 -0.17 0.47 0.37
C ASP A 75 1.00 -0.39 -0.13
N VAL A 76 1.95 0.24 -0.83
CA VAL A 76 3.18 -0.37 -1.33
C VAL A 76 4.39 0.43 -0.85
N PHE A 77 5.29 -0.22 -0.13
CA PHE A 77 6.50 0.42 0.40
C PHE A 77 7.66 0.30 -0.60
N ILE A 78 7.65 1.13 -1.63
CA ILE A 78 8.74 1.19 -2.63
C ILE A 78 10.02 1.73 -1.99
N ASP A 79 9.89 2.64 -1.02
CA ASP A 79 10.97 3.14 -0.17
C ASP A 79 10.70 2.72 1.28
N PRO A 80 11.67 2.09 1.98
CA PRO A 80 11.55 1.77 3.41
C PRO A 80 11.20 2.97 4.31
N ALA A 81 11.57 4.18 3.93
CA ALA A 81 11.22 5.40 4.66
C ALA A 81 9.70 5.62 4.75
N TRP A 82 8.94 5.10 3.80
CA TRP A 82 7.47 5.19 3.84
C TRP A 82 6.89 4.37 4.99
N LEU A 83 7.44 3.18 5.25
CA LEU A 83 7.04 2.37 6.39
C LEU A 83 7.40 3.05 7.72
N GLU A 84 8.57 3.69 7.80
CA GLU A 84 8.94 4.47 8.99
C GLU A 84 7.99 5.65 9.24
N GLY A 85 7.50 6.27 8.18
CA GLY A 85 6.45 7.27 8.27
C GLY A 85 5.14 6.74 8.89
N TRP A 86 4.74 5.52 8.55
CA TRP A 86 3.60 4.83 9.17
C TRP A 86 3.88 4.49 10.64
N ARG A 87 5.05 3.93 10.94
CA ARG A 87 5.44 3.60 12.32
C ARG A 87 5.42 4.82 13.23
N SER A 88 5.91 5.95 12.73
CA SER A 88 5.91 7.21 13.47
C SER A 88 4.50 7.75 13.72
N GLU A 89 3.61 7.64 12.73
CA GLU A 89 2.23 8.14 12.84
C GLU A 89 1.36 7.28 13.77
N LEU A 90 1.59 5.96 13.80
CA LEU A 90 0.71 5.00 14.47
C LEU A 90 1.22 4.52 15.82
N THR A 91 2.10 5.25 16.49
CA THR A 91 2.75 4.86 17.77
C THR A 91 1.78 4.59 18.92
N ASP A 92 0.61 5.20 18.89
CA ASP A 92 -0.46 5.12 19.87
C ASP A 92 -1.59 4.15 19.49
N LEU A 93 -1.47 3.50 18.33
CA LEU A 93 -2.48 2.58 17.79
C LEU A 93 -1.95 1.15 17.74
N SER A 94 -2.84 0.18 17.93
CA SER A 94 -2.56 -1.22 17.62
C SER A 94 -2.77 -1.47 16.13
N TRP A 95 -1.78 -2.01 15.44
CA TRP A 95 -1.85 -2.32 14.02
C TRP A 95 -1.06 -3.58 13.68
N LEU A 96 -1.43 -4.22 12.59
CA LEU A 96 -0.84 -5.46 12.09
C LEU A 96 -0.23 -5.18 10.72
N LEU A 97 1.08 -5.42 10.58
CA LEU A 97 1.78 -5.30 9.30
C LEU A 97 1.73 -6.63 8.56
N VAL A 98 1.02 -6.65 7.44
CA VAL A 98 0.80 -7.86 6.64
C VAL A 98 1.57 -7.80 5.34
N GLY A 99 2.48 -8.75 5.11
CA GLY A 99 3.16 -8.95 3.85
C GLY A 99 2.36 -9.86 2.91
N VAL A 100 2.08 -9.39 1.70
CA VAL A 100 1.31 -10.15 0.70
C VAL A 100 2.24 -10.56 -0.43
N PHE A 101 2.47 -11.87 -0.59
CA PHE A 101 3.44 -12.43 -1.50
C PHE A 101 2.79 -13.27 -2.60
N ALA A 102 3.49 -13.39 -3.73
CA ALA A 102 3.28 -14.44 -4.73
C ALA A 102 4.59 -14.67 -5.51
N PRO A 103 4.82 -15.86 -6.07
CA PRO A 103 5.93 -16.11 -6.99
C PRO A 103 5.90 -15.17 -8.20
N LEU A 104 7.09 -14.81 -8.71
CA LEU A 104 7.21 -13.86 -9.82
C LEU A 104 6.36 -14.26 -11.04
N GLU A 105 6.33 -15.54 -11.40
CA GLU A 105 5.54 -16.03 -12.54
C GLU A 105 4.04 -15.74 -12.36
N VAL A 106 3.53 -15.85 -11.14
CA VAL A 106 2.13 -15.54 -10.79
C VAL A 106 1.88 -14.04 -10.88
N LEU A 107 2.81 -13.23 -10.40
CA LEU A 107 2.71 -11.77 -10.47
C LEU A 107 2.71 -11.28 -11.92
N GLU A 108 3.62 -11.79 -12.76
CA GLU A 108 3.68 -11.47 -14.19
C GLU A 108 2.42 -11.95 -14.96
N GLN A 109 1.88 -13.09 -14.60
CA GLN A 109 0.61 -13.56 -15.18
C GLN A 109 -0.54 -12.62 -14.82
N ARG A 110 -0.62 -12.18 -13.56
CA ARG A 110 -1.63 -11.22 -13.11
C ARG A 110 -1.45 -9.86 -13.75
N GLU A 111 -0.22 -9.38 -13.90
CA GLU A 111 0.12 -8.14 -14.59
C GLU A 111 -0.40 -8.15 -16.03
N ARG A 112 -0.10 -9.23 -16.79
CA ARG A 112 -0.62 -9.42 -18.16
C ARG A 112 -2.15 -9.44 -18.21
N ALA A 113 -2.79 -10.13 -17.25
CA ALA A 113 -4.25 -10.26 -17.23
C ALA A 113 -4.98 -8.94 -16.92
N ARG A 114 -4.35 -8.02 -16.17
CA ARG A 114 -4.92 -6.70 -15.84
C ARG A 114 -4.96 -5.75 -17.05
N GLY A 115 -3.97 -5.81 -17.95
CA GLY A 115 -3.92 -5.04 -19.19
C GLY A 115 -3.77 -3.51 -19.05
N ASN A 116 -3.77 -2.98 -17.83
CA ASN A 116 -3.67 -1.54 -17.52
C ASN A 116 -2.44 -1.18 -16.68
N ARG A 117 -1.44 -2.07 -16.64
CA ARG A 117 -0.18 -1.88 -15.91
C ARG A 117 0.99 -1.77 -16.89
N ILE A 118 2.05 -1.10 -16.44
CA ILE A 118 3.33 -1.07 -17.16
C ILE A 118 3.94 -2.47 -17.07
N MET A 119 4.12 -3.12 -18.21
CA MET A 119 4.67 -4.47 -18.27
C MET A 119 6.08 -4.54 -17.67
N GLY A 120 6.32 -5.55 -16.81
CA GLY A 120 7.60 -5.76 -16.15
C GLY A 120 7.75 -5.02 -14.82
N GLU A 121 6.73 -4.33 -14.35
CA GLU A 121 6.71 -3.68 -13.04
C GLU A 121 6.86 -4.73 -11.91
N ALA A 122 6.12 -5.83 -12.00
CA ALA A 122 6.21 -6.94 -11.03
C ALA A 122 7.65 -7.46 -10.88
N ARG A 123 8.36 -7.66 -11.98
CA ARG A 123 9.76 -8.11 -11.97
C ARG A 123 10.72 -7.09 -11.35
N ARG A 124 10.49 -5.81 -11.56
CA ARG A 124 11.33 -4.75 -10.99
C ARG A 124 11.13 -4.58 -9.49
N GLN A 125 9.93 -4.86 -9.00
CA GLN A 125 9.54 -4.58 -7.62
C GLN A 125 9.65 -5.79 -6.68
N VAL A 126 9.52 -7.03 -7.19
CA VAL A 126 9.34 -8.24 -6.37
C VAL A 126 10.40 -8.41 -5.28
N ASP A 127 11.66 -8.08 -5.55
CA ASP A 127 12.75 -8.23 -4.58
C ASP A 127 12.93 -6.99 -3.68
N SER A 128 12.45 -5.83 -4.10
CA SER A 128 12.71 -4.55 -3.41
C SER A 128 11.63 -4.16 -2.41
N ILE A 129 10.35 -4.35 -2.75
CA ILE A 129 9.24 -3.86 -1.93
C ILE A 129 9.09 -4.55 -0.57
N HIS A 130 9.70 -5.73 -0.39
CA HIS A 130 9.71 -6.49 0.86
C HIS A 130 11.07 -6.50 1.55
N ALA A 131 12.10 -5.91 0.94
CA ALA A 131 13.46 -5.98 1.43
C ALA A 131 13.60 -5.31 2.81
N GLY A 132 14.10 -6.06 3.79
CA GLY A 132 14.34 -5.54 5.14
C GLY A 132 13.09 -5.29 5.98
N ILE A 133 11.90 -5.65 5.50
CA ILE A 133 10.65 -5.51 6.26
C ILE A 133 10.37 -6.79 7.04
N SER A 134 10.15 -6.65 8.34
CA SER A 134 9.63 -7.72 9.19
C SER A 134 8.12 -7.56 9.34
N TYR A 135 7.37 -8.56 8.88
CA TYR A 135 5.92 -8.59 8.93
C TYR A 135 5.42 -9.38 10.14
N ASP A 136 4.29 -8.95 10.71
CA ASP A 136 3.59 -9.68 11.75
C ASP A 136 2.86 -10.91 11.17
N LEU A 137 2.40 -10.80 9.93
CA LEU A 137 1.77 -11.89 9.18
C LEU A 137 2.23 -11.86 7.72
N THR A 138 2.50 -13.01 7.14
CA THR A 138 2.79 -13.16 5.72
C THR A 138 1.74 -14.03 5.04
N LEU A 139 1.32 -13.63 3.84
CA LEU A 139 0.31 -14.31 3.04
C LEU A 139 0.87 -14.67 1.67
N ASP A 140 0.77 -15.94 1.28
CA ASP A 140 1.05 -16.38 -0.08
C ASP A 140 -0.25 -16.48 -0.88
N THR A 141 -0.45 -15.55 -1.79
CA THR A 141 -1.65 -15.46 -2.62
C THR A 141 -1.62 -16.38 -3.86
N ALA A 142 -0.55 -17.14 -4.06
CA ALA A 142 -0.52 -18.19 -5.08
C ALA A 142 -1.15 -19.49 -4.56
N THR A 143 -1.04 -19.75 -3.27
CA THR A 143 -1.53 -20.98 -2.62
C THR A 143 -2.83 -20.78 -1.85
N HIS A 144 -3.17 -19.55 -1.48
CA HIS A 144 -4.37 -19.22 -0.71
C HIS A 144 -5.34 -18.35 -1.52
N SER A 145 -6.62 -18.67 -1.41
CA SER A 145 -7.67 -17.80 -1.98
C SER A 145 -7.76 -16.47 -1.23
N PRO A 146 -8.35 -15.41 -1.85
CA PRO A 146 -8.58 -14.13 -1.17
C PRO A 146 -9.37 -14.27 0.14
N GLU A 147 -10.30 -15.21 0.20
CA GLU A 147 -11.08 -15.49 1.41
C GLU A 147 -10.21 -16.11 2.51
N GLN A 148 -9.35 -17.07 2.16
CA GLN A 148 -8.42 -17.69 3.12
C GLN A 148 -7.44 -16.65 3.68
N CYS A 149 -6.87 -15.80 2.82
CA CYS A 149 -6.02 -14.70 3.24
C CYS A 149 -6.75 -13.73 4.19
N ALA A 150 -7.97 -13.35 3.85
CA ALA A 150 -8.76 -12.45 4.70
C ALA A 150 -9.10 -13.07 6.07
N ARG A 151 -9.43 -14.37 6.12
CA ARG A 151 -9.65 -15.09 7.39
C ARG A 151 -8.39 -15.16 8.23
N ALA A 152 -7.21 -15.36 7.62
CA ALA A 152 -5.94 -15.37 8.34
C ALA A 152 -5.64 -14.00 8.98
N VAL A 153 -5.92 -12.89 8.28
CA VAL A 153 -5.77 -11.54 8.86
C VAL A 153 -6.75 -11.33 10.01
N ILE A 154 -8.03 -11.70 9.84
CA ILE A 154 -9.03 -11.55 10.92
C ILE A 154 -8.61 -12.37 12.16
N ALA A 155 -8.12 -13.58 11.98
CA ALA A 155 -7.66 -14.42 13.08
C ALA A 155 -6.42 -13.87 13.80
N ALA A 156 -5.57 -13.14 13.09
CA ALA A 156 -4.38 -12.50 13.67
C ALA A 156 -4.69 -11.20 14.44
N LEU A 157 -5.91 -10.66 14.30
CA LEU A 157 -6.38 -9.46 15.01
C LEU A 157 -7.13 -9.81 16.31
N ALA A 158 -7.51 -11.08 16.49
CA ALA A 158 -8.24 -11.56 17.68
C ALA A 158 -7.30 -11.85 18.85
#